data_ac5411d4e767773132c9b8bac2e7a612
#
_entry.id   ac5411d4e767773132c9b8bac2e7a612
#
_cell.length_a   1.000
_cell.length_b   1.000
_cell.length_c   1.000
_cell.angle_alpha   90.00
_cell.angle_beta   90.00
_cell.angle_gamma   90.00
#
_symmetry.space_group_name_H-M   'P 1'
#
loop_
_entity.id
_entity.type
_entity.pdbx_description
1 polymer ?
#
loop_
_entity_poly.entity_id
_entity_poly.type
_entity_poly.pdbx_seq_one_letter_code
_entity_poly.pdbx_strand_id
1 'polypeptide(L)'
;MKPMYAPMDNRWLKIGNIAKVKVEDAGTQFKYKRTVKEAYMPEAEIEKNAWLVKATPAVLEKVYQGKDMEFRDATGKALWTNKKDMPYLAFSGKCPHLGCGYKWRKHKVLGQVFLCPCHLSIYDASGKVLEGPAPRPLDLLPIQVSPSGEVQIIDMEFKAGTKSQTRIV
;
A
#
# COMPACT_ATOMS: atom_id res chain seq x y z
N MET A 1 2.50 25.27 9.12
CA MET A 1 2.78 23.82 8.90
C MET A 1 1.46 23.13 8.63
N LYS A 2 1.32 22.42 7.50
CA LYS A 2 0.11 21.62 7.26
C LYS A 2 0.06 20.48 8.26
N PRO A 3 -1.09 20.18 8.88
CA PRO A 3 -1.19 19.06 9.76
C PRO A 3 -0.85 17.76 9.00
N MET A 4 -0.06 16.89 9.61
CA MET A 4 0.27 15.57 9.06
C MET A 4 -0.92 14.59 9.11
N TYR A 5 -2.01 15.01 9.73
CA TYR A 5 -3.24 14.26 9.90
C TYR A 5 -4.43 15.12 9.48
N ALA A 6 -5.20 14.64 8.54
CA ALA A 6 -6.46 15.27 8.12
C ALA A 6 -7.63 14.64 8.88
N PRO A 7 -8.71 15.41 9.15
CA PRO A 7 -9.93 14.83 9.68
C PRO A 7 -10.43 13.71 8.76
N MET A 8 -10.93 12.64 9.38
CA MET A 8 -11.45 11.49 8.65
C MET A 8 -12.72 11.87 7.89
N ASP A 9 -12.76 11.56 6.62
CA ASP A 9 -13.95 11.62 5.79
C ASP A 9 -14.27 10.21 5.23
N ASN A 10 -15.28 10.11 4.39
CA ASN A 10 -15.73 8.83 3.84
C ASN A 10 -14.70 8.12 2.96
N ARG A 11 -13.62 8.79 2.57
CA ARG A 11 -12.55 8.21 1.76
C ARG A 11 -11.52 7.49 2.62
N TRP A 12 -11.32 7.93 3.85
CA TRP A 12 -10.33 7.39 4.77
C TRP A 12 -10.90 6.20 5.55
N LEU A 13 -10.18 5.08 5.50
CA LEU A 13 -10.54 3.86 6.23
C LEU A 13 -9.54 3.61 7.34
N LYS A 14 -10.04 3.39 8.54
CA LYS A 14 -9.23 2.94 9.69
C LYS A 14 -8.89 1.48 9.50
N ILE A 15 -7.61 1.14 9.53
CA ILE A 15 -7.16 -0.24 9.34
C ILE A 15 -6.44 -0.84 10.55
N GLY A 16 -5.99 0.00 11.47
CA GLY A 16 -5.30 -0.45 12.67
C GLY A 16 -4.45 0.62 13.33
N ASN A 17 -3.44 0.20 14.08
CA ASN A 17 -2.55 1.09 14.81
C ASN A 17 -1.09 0.73 14.53
N ILE A 18 -0.22 1.73 14.48
CA ILE A 18 1.23 1.55 14.26
C ILE A 18 1.91 0.74 15.37
N ALA A 19 1.29 0.59 16.54
CA ALA A 19 1.79 -0.27 17.61
C ALA A 19 1.95 -1.73 17.16
N LYS A 20 1.23 -2.17 16.13
CA LYS A 20 1.35 -3.49 15.53
C LYS A 20 2.60 -3.62 14.65
N VAL A 21 3.13 -2.52 14.14
CA VAL A 21 4.30 -2.50 13.26
C VAL A 21 5.56 -2.32 14.10
N LYS A 22 6.15 -3.43 14.52
CA LYS A 22 7.23 -3.43 15.53
C LYS A 22 8.63 -3.47 14.93
N VAL A 23 8.78 -4.01 13.72
CA VAL A 23 10.08 -4.24 13.08
C VAL A 23 10.22 -3.32 11.88
N GLU A 24 11.34 -2.59 11.80
CA GLU A 24 11.65 -1.76 10.65
C GLU A 24 11.96 -2.59 9.41
N ASP A 25 11.62 -2.06 8.24
CA ASP A 25 11.84 -2.68 6.93
C ASP A 25 11.26 -4.11 6.82
N ALA A 26 10.14 -4.33 7.50
CA ALA A 26 9.42 -5.59 7.48
C ALA A 26 7.93 -5.36 7.21
N GLY A 27 7.31 -6.26 6.46
CA GLY A 27 5.88 -6.18 6.15
C GLY A 27 5.01 -6.64 7.32
N THR A 28 4.02 -5.83 7.69
CA THR A 28 2.97 -6.19 8.64
C THR A 28 1.63 -6.10 7.95
N GLN A 29 0.87 -7.18 7.94
CA GLN A 29 -0.44 -7.23 7.29
C GLN A 29 -1.53 -6.62 8.15
N PHE A 30 -2.34 -5.76 7.52
CA PHE A 30 -3.58 -5.23 8.09
C PHE A 30 -4.75 -5.67 7.23
N LYS A 31 -5.73 -6.31 7.86
CA LYS A 31 -6.99 -6.70 7.21
C LYS A 31 -8.05 -5.65 7.51
N TYR A 32 -8.84 -5.31 6.50
CA TYR A 32 -9.93 -4.37 6.63
C TYR A 32 -11.10 -4.78 5.73
N LYS A 33 -12.26 -4.23 6.02
CA LYS A 33 -13.48 -4.50 5.27
C LYS A 33 -13.91 -3.25 4.53
N ARG A 34 -14.44 -3.45 3.34
CA ARG A 34 -15.01 -2.40 2.51
C ARG A 34 -16.39 -2.82 2.01
N THR A 35 -17.35 -1.90 2.08
CA THR A 35 -18.67 -2.08 1.50
C THR A 35 -18.61 -1.76 0.01
N VAL A 36 -19.07 -2.70 -0.83
CA VAL A 36 -19.16 -2.55 -2.28
C VAL A 36 -20.62 -2.64 -2.68
N LYS A 37 -21.07 -1.66 -3.50
CA LYS A 37 -22.41 -1.65 -4.08
C LYS A 37 -22.31 -1.66 -5.59
N GLU A 38 -22.78 -2.74 -6.20
CA GLU A 38 -22.95 -2.83 -7.65
C GLU A 38 -24.40 -2.54 -8.03
N ALA A 39 -24.61 -2.03 -9.25
CA ALA A 39 -25.87 -1.40 -9.69
C ALA A 39 -27.14 -2.26 -9.52
N TYR A 40 -27.02 -3.57 -9.52
CA TYR A 40 -28.15 -4.50 -9.43
C TYR A 40 -28.01 -5.54 -8.32
N MET A 41 -27.00 -5.39 -7.46
CA MET A 41 -26.76 -6.33 -6.38
C MET A 41 -26.87 -5.63 -5.02
N PRO A 42 -27.29 -6.36 -3.96
CA PRO A 42 -27.28 -5.79 -2.63
C PRO A 42 -25.86 -5.41 -2.22
N GLU A 43 -25.75 -4.44 -1.30
CA GLU A 43 -24.46 -4.09 -0.72
C GLU A 43 -23.77 -5.33 -0.16
N ALA A 44 -22.51 -5.54 -0.52
CA ALA A 44 -21.68 -6.61 -0.02
C ALA A 44 -20.45 -6.05 0.70
N GLU A 45 -20.08 -6.69 1.81
CA GLU A 45 -18.87 -6.38 2.53
C GLU A 45 -17.78 -7.35 2.07
N ILE A 46 -16.66 -6.79 1.58
CA ILE A 46 -15.50 -7.58 1.15
C ILE A 46 -14.33 -7.34 2.10
N GLU A 47 -13.58 -8.40 2.36
CA GLU A 47 -12.33 -8.32 3.12
C GLU A 47 -11.18 -8.01 2.16
N LYS A 48 -10.39 -7.00 2.52
CA LYS A 48 -9.17 -6.61 1.81
C LYS A 48 -8.01 -6.57 2.79
N ASN A 49 -6.81 -6.48 2.28
CA ASN A 49 -5.63 -6.27 3.10
C ASN A 49 -4.70 -5.21 2.51
N ALA A 50 -3.90 -4.63 3.39
CA ALA A 50 -2.78 -3.76 3.05
C ALA A 50 -1.57 -4.20 3.86
N TRP A 51 -0.40 -3.97 3.31
CA TRP A 51 0.86 -4.24 4.00
C TRP A 51 1.49 -2.93 4.43
N LEU A 52 1.78 -2.78 5.72
CA LEU A 52 2.49 -1.64 6.24
C LEU A 52 3.96 -1.98 6.46
N VAL A 53 4.81 -1.02 6.16
CA VAL A 53 6.25 -1.08 6.42
C VAL A 53 6.65 0.18 7.18
N LYS A 54 7.30 0.01 8.33
CA LYS A 54 8.00 1.11 9.00
C LYS A 54 9.37 1.22 8.36
N ALA A 55 9.52 2.17 7.45
CA ALA A 55 10.67 2.28 6.58
C ALA A 55 11.82 3.07 7.20
N THR A 56 13.05 2.58 7.05
CA THR A 56 14.26 3.35 7.31
C THR A 56 14.45 4.42 6.23
N PRO A 57 15.28 5.46 6.46
CA PRO A 57 15.56 6.47 5.44
C PRO A 57 16.04 5.90 4.11
N ALA A 58 16.81 4.80 4.14
CA ALA A 58 17.27 4.12 2.92
C ALA A 58 16.12 3.54 2.10
N VAL A 59 15.13 2.94 2.75
CA VAL A 59 13.93 2.40 2.08
C VAL A 59 13.06 3.54 1.56
N LEU A 60 12.88 4.60 2.33
CA LEU A 60 12.11 5.77 1.89
C LEU A 60 12.71 6.41 0.63
N GLU A 61 14.04 6.51 0.55
CA GLU A 61 14.71 7.04 -0.64
C GLU A 61 14.46 6.17 -1.88
N LYS A 62 14.46 4.86 -1.72
CA LYS A 62 14.12 3.95 -2.83
C LYS A 62 12.69 4.15 -3.34
N VAL A 63 11.76 4.42 -2.44
CA VAL A 63 10.33 4.61 -2.78
C VAL A 63 10.09 5.98 -3.40
N TYR A 64 10.53 7.04 -2.72
CA TYR A 64 10.16 8.41 -3.09
C TYR A 64 11.16 9.10 -4.00
N GLN A 65 12.43 8.66 -4.03
CA GLN A 65 13.49 9.25 -4.85
C GLN A 65 13.60 10.78 -4.69
N GLY A 66 13.50 11.23 -3.44
CA GLY A 66 13.60 12.64 -3.07
C GLY A 66 12.36 13.48 -3.31
N LYS A 67 11.23 12.88 -3.75
CA LYS A 67 9.98 13.59 -4.06
C LYS A 67 8.80 13.02 -3.31
N ASP A 68 7.91 13.90 -2.84
CA ASP A 68 6.62 13.47 -2.30
C ASP A 68 5.79 12.77 -3.40
N MET A 69 4.94 11.82 -3.01
CA MET A 69 4.07 11.11 -3.94
C MET A 69 2.65 11.67 -3.87
N GLU A 70 2.19 12.23 -4.98
CA GLU A 70 0.85 12.77 -5.12
C GLU A 70 -0.11 11.71 -5.68
N PHE A 71 -1.28 11.62 -5.07
CA PHE A 71 -2.40 10.81 -5.55
C PHE A 71 -3.51 11.71 -6.08
N ARG A 72 -4.13 11.30 -7.18
CA ARG A 72 -5.24 12.02 -7.82
C ARG A 72 -6.50 11.18 -7.81
N ASP A 73 -7.66 11.84 -7.77
CA ASP A 73 -8.94 11.17 -7.94
C ASP A 73 -9.23 10.83 -9.42
N ALA A 74 -10.37 10.18 -9.68
CA ALA A 74 -10.77 9.79 -11.03
C ALA A 74 -10.95 10.96 -11.99
N THR A 75 -11.12 12.19 -11.48
CA THR A 75 -11.27 13.43 -12.28
C THR A 75 -9.92 14.10 -12.56
N GLY A 76 -8.83 13.57 -12.01
CA GLY A 76 -7.50 14.14 -12.10
C GLY A 76 -7.19 15.21 -11.06
N LYS A 77 -8.11 15.48 -10.13
CA LYS A 77 -7.92 16.43 -9.04
C LYS A 77 -7.02 15.83 -7.95
N ALA A 78 -6.13 16.66 -7.37
CA ALA A 78 -5.29 16.25 -6.26
C ALA A 78 -6.13 15.75 -5.08
N LEU A 79 -5.84 14.52 -4.64
CA LEU A 79 -6.55 13.85 -3.55
C LEU A 79 -5.76 13.88 -2.25
N TRP A 80 -4.50 13.48 -2.31
CA TRP A 80 -3.60 13.36 -1.17
C TRP A 80 -2.15 13.32 -1.63
N THR A 81 -1.23 13.70 -0.75
CA THR A 81 0.20 13.58 -0.98
C THR A 81 0.85 12.84 0.19
N ASN A 82 1.46 11.69 -0.10
CA ASN A 82 2.34 11.02 0.86
C ASN A 82 3.67 11.79 0.93
N LYS A 83 4.04 12.23 2.11
CA LYS A 83 5.31 12.95 2.33
C LYS A 83 6.48 11.96 2.32
N LYS A 84 7.56 12.33 1.66
CA LYS A 84 8.78 11.51 1.52
C LYS A 84 9.48 11.19 2.84
N ASP A 85 9.24 11.97 3.88
CA ASP A 85 9.80 11.79 5.23
C ASP A 85 8.84 11.05 6.18
N MET A 86 7.65 10.72 5.72
CA MET A 86 6.69 9.89 6.46
C MET A 86 7.24 8.46 6.58
N PRO A 87 7.50 7.96 7.80
CA PRO A 87 8.21 6.69 7.97
C PRO A 87 7.37 5.43 7.70
N TYR A 88 6.07 5.57 7.46
CA TYR A 88 5.18 4.45 7.21
C TYR A 88 4.74 4.40 5.76
N LEU A 89 4.89 3.23 5.15
CA LEU A 89 4.43 2.92 3.81
C LEU A 89 3.25 1.96 3.89
N ALA A 90 2.23 2.18 3.08
CA ALA A 90 1.11 1.25 2.91
C ALA A 90 1.09 0.77 1.46
N PHE A 91 1.13 -0.54 1.27
CA PHE A 91 1.05 -1.17 -0.03
C PHE A 91 -0.30 -1.88 -0.19
N SER A 92 -0.88 -1.78 -1.39
CA SER A 92 -2.03 -2.60 -1.77
C SER A 92 -1.72 -4.08 -1.58
N GLY A 93 -2.67 -4.86 -1.08
CA GLY A 93 -2.50 -6.30 -0.88
C GLY A 93 -2.53 -7.12 -2.18
N LYS A 94 -2.62 -6.48 -3.34
CA LYS A 94 -2.67 -7.13 -4.66
C LYS A 94 -1.34 -7.00 -5.39
N CYS A 95 -0.80 -8.13 -5.86
CA CYS A 95 0.40 -8.16 -6.70
C CYS A 95 0.14 -7.47 -8.03
N PRO A 96 1.00 -6.51 -8.46
CA PRO A 96 0.81 -5.78 -9.72
C PRO A 96 0.88 -6.64 -10.99
N HIS A 97 1.30 -7.89 -10.88
CA HIS A 97 1.31 -8.81 -12.04
C HIS A 97 -0.11 -9.19 -12.46
N LEU A 98 -0.84 -9.94 -11.61
CA LEU A 98 -2.20 -10.41 -11.91
C LEU A 98 -3.17 -10.26 -10.73
N GLY A 99 -2.83 -9.48 -9.72
CA GLY A 99 -3.72 -9.19 -8.60
C GLY A 99 -3.76 -10.24 -7.50
N CYS A 100 -2.87 -11.24 -7.51
CA CYS A 100 -2.79 -12.24 -6.43
C CYS A 100 -2.38 -11.61 -5.10
N GLY A 101 -2.85 -12.19 -3.99
CA GLY A 101 -2.33 -11.89 -2.67
C GLY A 101 -0.89 -12.37 -2.52
N TYR A 102 -0.10 -11.64 -1.76
CA TYR A 102 1.29 -11.99 -1.48
C TYR A 102 1.55 -11.96 0.02
N LYS A 103 2.71 -12.50 0.44
CA LYS A 103 3.07 -12.61 1.86
C LYS A 103 4.48 -12.11 2.12
N TRP A 104 4.72 -11.60 3.33
CA TRP A 104 6.05 -11.32 3.84
C TRP A 104 6.67 -12.61 4.36
N ARG A 105 7.77 -13.06 3.73
CA ARG A 105 8.39 -14.36 4.03
C ARG A 105 9.92 -14.29 3.96
N LYS A 106 10.57 -15.23 4.62
CA LYS A 106 12.02 -15.44 4.49
C LYS A 106 12.31 -16.23 3.22
N HIS A 107 13.14 -15.65 2.34
CA HIS A 107 13.68 -16.33 1.17
C HIS A 107 15.07 -16.90 1.48
N LYS A 108 15.42 -18.02 0.88
CA LYS A 108 16.70 -18.72 1.16
C LYS A 108 17.94 -17.86 0.85
N VAL A 109 17.86 -17.02 -0.17
CA VAL A 109 18.99 -16.22 -0.67
C VAL A 109 18.79 -14.73 -0.39
N LEU A 110 17.57 -14.21 -0.61
CA LEU A 110 17.28 -12.78 -0.58
C LEU A 110 16.88 -12.24 0.81
N GLY A 111 16.77 -13.12 1.82
CA GLY A 111 16.35 -12.73 3.15
C GLY A 111 14.85 -12.51 3.26
N GLN A 112 14.42 -11.54 4.05
CA GLN A 112 13.00 -11.22 4.23
C GLN A 112 12.47 -10.40 3.05
N VAL A 113 11.42 -10.91 2.41
CA VAL A 113 10.85 -10.34 1.18
C VAL A 113 9.34 -10.47 1.13
N PHE A 114 8.69 -9.67 0.29
CA PHE A 114 7.33 -9.96 -0.16
C PHE A 114 7.39 -10.98 -1.30
N LEU A 115 6.64 -12.04 -1.16
CA LEU A 115 6.58 -13.13 -2.14
C LEU A 115 5.15 -13.34 -2.61
N CYS A 116 4.93 -13.24 -3.92
CA CYS A 116 3.68 -13.60 -4.56
C CYS A 116 3.74 -15.07 -5.00
N PRO A 117 2.88 -15.96 -4.46
CA PRO A 117 2.96 -17.38 -4.76
C PRO A 117 2.44 -17.78 -6.14
N CYS A 118 1.66 -16.91 -6.79
CA CYS A 118 1.05 -17.25 -8.07
C CYS A 118 2.08 -17.45 -9.19
N HIS A 119 3.04 -16.51 -9.33
CA HIS A 119 4.06 -16.56 -10.38
C HIS A 119 5.44 -16.18 -9.85
N LEU A 120 5.63 -16.24 -8.53
CA LEU A 120 6.90 -16.04 -7.84
C LEU A 120 7.54 -14.66 -8.04
N SER A 121 6.74 -13.60 -8.16
CA SER A 121 7.24 -12.23 -8.07
C SER A 121 7.71 -11.95 -6.64
N ILE A 122 8.89 -11.37 -6.51
CA ILE A 122 9.55 -11.08 -5.23
C ILE A 122 9.86 -9.59 -5.16
N TYR A 123 9.55 -9.00 -4.01
CA TYR A 123 9.75 -7.57 -3.77
C TYR A 123 10.50 -7.36 -2.46
N ASP A 124 11.34 -6.34 -2.40
CA ASP A 124 11.95 -5.92 -1.14
C ASP A 124 10.99 -5.09 -0.27
N ALA A 125 11.45 -4.63 0.89
CA ALA A 125 10.65 -3.83 1.81
C ALA A 125 10.21 -2.48 1.23
N SER A 126 10.88 -1.97 0.20
CA SER A 126 10.47 -0.76 -0.53
C SER A 126 9.41 -1.02 -1.59
N GLY A 127 9.04 -2.27 -1.80
CA GLY A 127 8.13 -2.71 -2.86
C GLY A 127 8.79 -2.86 -4.22
N LYS A 128 10.11 -2.67 -4.33
CA LYS A 128 10.84 -2.84 -5.58
C LYS A 128 10.90 -4.31 -5.99
N VAL A 129 10.66 -4.59 -7.28
CA VAL A 129 10.77 -5.95 -7.83
C VAL A 129 12.21 -6.41 -7.79
N LEU A 130 12.45 -7.55 -7.15
CA LEU A 130 13.76 -8.22 -7.14
C LEU A 130 13.83 -9.33 -8.20
N GLU A 131 12.75 -10.11 -8.32
CA GLU A 131 12.63 -11.22 -9.28
C GLU A 131 11.18 -11.41 -9.67
N GLY A 132 10.97 -12.09 -10.79
CA GLY A 132 9.67 -12.52 -11.27
C GLY A 132 9.02 -11.57 -12.27
N PRO A 133 7.80 -11.91 -12.71
CA PRO A 133 7.16 -11.27 -13.87
C PRO A 133 6.43 -9.95 -13.57
N ALA A 134 6.42 -9.45 -12.34
CA ALA A 134 5.74 -8.21 -12.01
C ALA A 134 6.28 -7.04 -12.84
N PRO A 135 5.41 -6.28 -13.52
CA PRO A 135 5.85 -5.22 -14.45
C PRO A 135 6.23 -3.91 -13.76
N ARG A 136 5.89 -3.74 -12.51
CA ARG A 136 6.16 -2.54 -11.71
C ARG A 136 6.29 -2.89 -10.23
N PRO A 137 6.80 -1.95 -9.37
CA PRO A 137 6.82 -2.13 -7.93
C PRO A 137 5.41 -2.30 -7.33
N LEU A 138 5.34 -2.75 -6.07
CA LEU A 138 4.09 -2.81 -5.31
C LEU A 138 3.42 -1.43 -5.29
N ASP A 139 2.11 -1.43 -5.42
CA ASP A 139 1.32 -0.20 -5.45
C ASP A 139 1.20 0.41 -4.05
N LEU A 140 1.66 1.65 -3.90
CA LEU A 140 1.48 2.44 -2.68
C LEU A 140 0.05 2.96 -2.59
N LEU A 141 -0.43 3.08 -1.35
CA LEU A 141 -1.71 3.68 -1.01
C LEU A 141 -1.49 5.02 -0.27
N PRO A 142 -2.42 5.97 -0.40
CA PRO A 142 -2.44 7.11 0.49
C PRO A 142 -2.53 6.66 1.94
N ILE A 143 -1.68 7.20 2.79
CA ILE A 143 -1.62 6.84 4.21
C ILE A 143 -1.53 8.10 5.06
N GLN A 144 -2.22 8.08 6.19
CA GLN A 144 -1.98 9.02 7.29
C GLN A 144 -2.02 8.29 8.63
N VAL A 145 -1.25 8.81 9.57
CA VAL A 145 -1.18 8.26 10.93
C VAL A 145 -1.53 9.37 11.90
N SER A 146 -2.53 9.13 12.76
CA SER A 146 -2.94 10.09 13.78
C SER A 146 -1.90 10.23 14.89
N PRO A 147 -1.97 11.29 15.72
CA PRO A 147 -1.10 11.42 16.89
C PRO A 147 -1.19 10.23 17.85
N SER A 148 -2.33 9.53 17.91
CA SER A 148 -2.51 8.32 18.72
C SER A 148 -1.98 7.04 18.07
N GLY A 149 -1.45 7.13 16.85
CA GLY A 149 -0.93 5.99 16.10
C GLY A 149 -1.95 5.25 15.26
N GLU A 150 -3.16 5.76 15.12
CA GLU A 150 -4.19 5.17 14.27
C GLU A 150 -3.81 5.31 12.80
N VAL A 151 -3.83 4.20 12.07
CA VAL A 151 -3.50 4.16 10.65
C VAL A 151 -4.77 4.24 9.81
N GLN A 152 -4.77 5.16 8.87
CA GLN A 152 -5.84 5.34 7.90
C GLN A 152 -5.26 5.30 6.49
N ILE A 153 -5.98 4.67 5.58
CA ILE A 153 -5.64 4.62 4.16
C ILE A 153 -6.83 5.04 3.30
N ILE A 154 -6.56 5.43 2.07
CA ILE A 154 -7.58 5.52 1.03
C ILE A 154 -7.46 4.25 0.19
N ASP A 155 -8.54 3.47 0.14
CA ASP A 155 -8.57 2.25 -0.65
C ASP A 155 -8.59 2.59 -2.14
N MET A 156 -7.64 2.02 -2.87
CA MET A 156 -7.51 2.18 -4.32
C MET A 156 -7.22 0.84 -4.96
N GLU A 157 -7.73 0.65 -6.17
CA GLU A 157 -7.37 -0.47 -7.02
C GLU A 157 -6.69 0.04 -8.28
N PHE A 158 -5.66 -0.70 -8.72
CA PHE A 158 -4.86 -0.38 -9.88
C PHE A 158 -4.90 -1.52 -10.89
N LYS A 159 -4.82 -1.19 -12.18
CA LYS A 159 -4.81 -2.19 -13.23
C LYS A 159 -3.58 -3.09 -13.10
N ALA A 160 -3.78 -4.41 -13.04
CA ALA A 160 -2.70 -5.39 -13.03
C ALA A 160 -2.10 -5.59 -14.43
N GLY A 161 -0.85 -6.03 -14.47
CA GLY A 161 -0.16 -6.40 -15.71
C GLY A 161 0.36 -5.24 -16.56
N THR A 162 0.38 -4.02 -16.05
CA THR A 162 0.90 -2.83 -16.74
C THR A 162 2.12 -2.25 -16.07
N LYS A 163 3.03 -1.66 -16.87
CA LYS A 163 4.22 -0.96 -16.34
C LYS A 163 3.86 0.31 -15.60
N SER A 164 2.85 1.03 -16.06
CA SER A 164 2.35 2.23 -15.40
C SER A 164 1.26 1.86 -14.39
N GLN A 165 1.24 2.58 -13.27
CA GLN A 165 0.19 2.46 -12.27
C GLN A 165 -1.06 3.19 -12.79
N THR A 166 -2.09 2.44 -13.14
CA THR A 166 -3.36 2.98 -13.62
C THR A 166 -4.46 2.66 -12.62
N ARG A 167 -5.03 3.69 -12.01
CA ARG A 167 -6.14 3.53 -11.06
C ARG A 167 -7.42 3.15 -11.79
N ILE A 168 -8.11 2.12 -11.31
CA ILE A 168 -9.40 1.66 -11.86
C ILE A 168 -10.56 1.86 -10.89
N VAL A 169 -10.28 2.03 -9.60
CA VAL A 169 -11.31 2.32 -8.57
C VAL A 169 -10.75 3.31 -7.57
#